data_140c36001eed1c246ab94ca5761a5392
#
_entry.id   140c36001eed1c246ab94ca5761a5392
#
_cell.length_a   1.000
_cell.length_b   1.000
_cell.length_c   1.000
_cell.angle_alpha   90.00
_cell.angle_beta   90.00
_cell.angle_gamma   90.00
#
_symmetry.space_group_name_H-M   'P 1'
#
loop_
_entity.id
_entity.type
_entity.pdbx_description
1 polymer ?
#
loop_
_entity_poly.entity_id
_entity_poly.type
_entity_poly.pdbx_seq_one_letter_code
_entity_poly.pdbx_strand_id
1 'polypeptide(L)'
;MTHTTLMQDQPEDYGNRGALNRYNHSLQEFVNEHNQDAKQNHNAAFDNLDGRIMTFKDLQRCALEHGGYETPELNDILYLHFVGYRRIENLDRYTGLKALHLDSNGLFSIENLSHLKQLRCIFLQKNLISSIEGLAGLDNLVQLDLSYNRIETVGDELSRLPSLATLNLAKNALSSGDSIAGLSECCSLTSLDLTGNNLAGDGVLSALVRITKLRSLAIKDNPVVKEASQFRKKCITSLNNLCYLDTPIFEIEQVGLRAWKEGGIEAEREARNKWHEHKKEKERLELEVSILNVLNAPYARVIYSRLFSSGIQIVDGEGKGPTRQKADPA
;
A
#
# COMPACT_ATOMS: atom_id res chain seq x y z
N MET A 1 -16.14 -33.98 -29.83
CA MET A 1 -14.94 -33.12 -29.72
C MET A 1 -15.18 -32.19 -28.54
N THR A 2 -14.72 -32.62 -27.39
CA THR A 2 -14.89 -31.91 -26.12
C THR A 2 -13.57 -31.28 -25.73
N HIS A 3 -13.49 -29.97 -25.75
CA HIS A 3 -12.33 -29.23 -25.25
C HIS A 3 -12.41 -29.16 -23.71
N THR A 4 -11.48 -29.87 -23.07
CA THR A 4 -11.23 -29.78 -21.62
C THR A 4 -10.25 -28.64 -21.39
N THR A 5 -10.71 -27.54 -20.82
CA THR A 5 -9.86 -26.44 -20.39
C THR A 5 -9.29 -26.78 -19.01
N LEU A 6 -7.97 -26.97 -18.95
CA LEU A 6 -7.22 -27.12 -17.71
C LEU A 6 -7.21 -25.79 -16.97
N MET A 7 -7.87 -25.74 -15.81
CA MET A 7 -7.69 -24.69 -14.83
C MET A 7 -6.32 -24.85 -14.16
N GLN A 8 -5.47 -23.83 -14.28
CA GLN A 8 -4.23 -23.72 -13.52
C GLN A 8 -4.56 -23.17 -12.14
N ASP A 9 -4.45 -24.00 -11.12
CA ASP A 9 -4.45 -23.59 -9.72
C ASP A 9 -3.19 -22.78 -9.44
N GLN A 10 -3.38 -21.54 -8.99
CA GLN A 10 -2.32 -20.68 -8.45
C GLN A 10 -2.23 -20.91 -6.93
N PRO A 11 -1.03 -20.99 -6.34
CA PRO A 11 -0.89 -21.20 -4.91
C PRO A 11 -1.30 -19.94 -4.13
N GLU A 12 -2.19 -20.15 -3.16
CA GLU A 12 -2.64 -19.16 -2.18
C GLU A 12 -1.51 -18.84 -1.19
N ASP A 13 -0.93 -17.64 -1.30
CA ASP A 13 -0.25 -17.00 -0.17
C ASP A 13 -0.37 -15.47 -0.25
N TYR A 14 -1.55 -14.96 0.09
CA TYR A 14 -1.85 -13.54 0.19
C TYR A 14 -2.84 -13.24 1.33
N GLY A 15 -2.51 -13.64 2.55
CA GLY A 15 -3.41 -13.51 3.71
C GLY A 15 -3.80 -12.08 4.11
N ASN A 16 -3.20 -11.01 3.54
CA ASN A 16 -3.52 -9.63 3.93
C ASN A 16 -3.84 -8.70 2.75
N ARG A 17 -3.51 -9.07 1.51
CA ARG A 17 -3.86 -8.29 0.31
C ARG A 17 -5.33 -8.48 -0.12
N GLY A 18 -5.90 -9.64 0.15
CA GLY A 18 -7.29 -9.96 -0.20
C GLY A 18 -8.31 -9.18 0.62
N ALA A 19 -8.00 -8.78 1.84
CA ALA A 19 -8.88 -7.96 2.67
C ALA A 19 -8.86 -6.49 2.20
N LEU A 20 -7.67 -5.93 1.93
CA LEU A 20 -7.53 -4.54 1.47
C LEU A 20 -8.09 -4.35 0.05
N ASN A 21 -7.85 -5.30 -0.86
CA ASN A 21 -8.41 -5.27 -2.21
C ASN A 21 -9.93 -5.51 -2.22
N ARG A 22 -10.45 -6.39 -1.37
CA ARG A 22 -11.91 -6.57 -1.21
C ARG A 22 -12.56 -5.33 -0.60
N TYR A 23 -11.92 -4.69 0.37
CA TYR A 23 -12.39 -3.44 0.96
C TYR A 23 -12.39 -2.30 -0.08
N ASN A 24 -11.32 -2.15 -0.85
CA ASN A 24 -11.24 -1.16 -1.93
C ASN A 24 -12.19 -1.46 -3.10
N HIS A 25 -12.44 -2.74 -3.43
CA HIS A 25 -13.37 -3.14 -4.48
C HIS A 25 -14.83 -2.90 -4.04
N SER A 26 -15.20 -3.26 -2.83
CA SER A 26 -16.55 -2.99 -2.30
C SER A 26 -16.80 -1.50 -2.08
N LEU A 27 -15.77 -0.70 -1.73
CA LEU A 27 -15.85 0.76 -1.71
C LEU A 27 -16.03 1.34 -3.12
N GLN A 28 -15.36 0.78 -4.13
CA GLN A 28 -15.48 1.24 -5.52
C GLN A 28 -16.86 0.92 -6.08
N GLU A 29 -17.43 -0.24 -5.77
CA GLU A 29 -18.79 -0.63 -6.15
C GLU A 29 -19.82 0.23 -5.42
N PHE A 30 -19.69 0.42 -4.12
CA PHE A 30 -20.55 1.29 -3.32
C PHE A 30 -20.52 2.75 -3.82
N VAL A 31 -19.34 3.28 -4.15
CA VAL A 31 -19.17 4.61 -4.74
C VAL A 31 -19.81 4.71 -6.12
N ASN A 32 -19.77 3.65 -6.94
CA ASN A 32 -20.37 3.65 -8.28
C ASN A 32 -21.91 3.57 -8.23
N GLU A 33 -22.47 2.83 -7.28
CA GLU A 33 -23.94 2.73 -7.11
C GLU A 33 -24.53 4.06 -6.59
N HIS A 34 -23.85 4.75 -5.67
CA HIS A 34 -24.33 6.02 -5.11
C HIS A 34 -23.98 7.27 -5.92
N ASN A 35 -23.06 7.16 -6.91
CA ASN A 35 -22.72 8.27 -7.82
C ASN A 35 -23.85 8.64 -8.80
N GLN A 36 -24.85 7.79 -9.01
CA GLN A 36 -25.98 8.15 -9.86
C GLN A 36 -26.94 9.11 -9.17
N ASP A 37 -27.16 8.96 -7.87
CA ASP A 37 -28.03 9.83 -7.08
C ASP A 37 -27.34 11.18 -6.75
N ALA A 38 -26.03 11.16 -6.54
CA ALA A 38 -25.23 12.36 -6.28
C ALA A 38 -25.16 13.33 -7.48
N LYS A 39 -25.17 12.82 -8.72
CA LYS A 39 -25.15 13.66 -9.93
C LYS A 39 -26.37 14.52 -10.11
N GLN A 40 -27.52 14.14 -9.62
CA GLN A 40 -28.75 14.94 -9.70
C GLN A 40 -28.79 16.08 -8.66
N ASN A 41 -28.15 15.90 -7.51
CA ASN A 41 -28.06 16.95 -6.46
C ASN A 41 -26.87 17.89 -6.63
N HIS A 42 -25.91 17.56 -7.53
CA HIS A 42 -24.65 18.30 -7.70
C HIS A 42 -24.82 19.68 -8.33
N ASN A 43 -25.80 19.87 -9.20
CA ASN A 43 -25.98 21.13 -9.92
C ASN A 43 -26.61 22.26 -9.08
N ALA A 44 -27.20 21.96 -7.93
CA ALA A 44 -27.82 22.97 -7.07
C ALA A 44 -26.88 23.55 -5.98
N ALA A 45 -25.73 22.90 -5.73
CA ALA A 45 -24.83 23.26 -4.63
C ALA A 45 -23.68 24.21 -5.02
N PHE A 46 -23.41 24.39 -6.31
CA PHE A 46 -22.25 25.15 -6.79
C PHE A 46 -22.48 26.65 -6.99
N ASP A 47 -23.71 27.15 -6.85
CA ASP A 47 -24.04 28.55 -7.12
C ASP A 47 -23.69 29.54 -5.98
N ASN A 48 -23.18 29.08 -4.83
CA ASN A 48 -22.71 29.95 -3.75
C ASN A 48 -21.17 30.03 -3.73
N LEU A 49 -20.62 31.17 -4.09
CA LEU A 49 -19.17 31.51 -4.08
C LEU A 49 -18.47 31.27 -2.73
N ASP A 50 -19.21 31.11 -1.64
CA ASP A 50 -18.66 30.93 -0.27
C ASP A 50 -18.45 29.45 0.16
N GLY A 51 -18.90 28.48 -0.65
CA GLY A 51 -18.85 27.06 -0.29
C GLY A 51 -19.78 26.69 0.88
N ARG A 52 -20.01 25.40 1.08
CA ARG A 52 -20.87 24.91 2.16
C ARG A 52 -20.14 24.92 3.51
N ILE A 53 -20.75 25.50 4.53
CA ILE A 53 -20.26 25.47 5.90
C ILE A 53 -20.57 24.11 6.52
N MET A 54 -19.59 23.51 7.19
CA MET A 54 -19.72 22.24 7.90
C MET A 54 -20.41 22.49 9.25
N THR A 55 -21.76 22.42 9.29
CA THR A 55 -22.51 22.62 10.52
C THR A 55 -22.66 21.33 11.32
N PHE A 56 -22.80 21.42 12.63
CA PHE A 56 -23.04 20.25 13.49
C PHE A 56 -24.29 19.44 13.05
N LYS A 57 -25.34 20.13 12.62
CA LYS A 57 -26.58 19.51 12.12
C LYS A 57 -26.34 18.73 10.82
N ASP A 58 -25.49 19.26 9.93
CA ASP A 58 -25.11 18.53 8.70
C ASP A 58 -24.31 17.27 9.04
N LEU A 59 -23.37 17.36 10.00
CA LEU A 59 -22.57 16.21 10.44
C LEU A 59 -23.46 15.10 11.02
N GLN A 60 -24.42 15.44 11.89
CA GLN A 60 -25.37 14.48 12.44
C GLN A 60 -26.22 13.82 11.33
N ARG A 61 -26.71 14.62 10.38
CA ARG A 61 -27.45 14.10 9.24
C ARG A 61 -26.61 13.13 8.43
N CYS A 62 -25.39 13.52 8.05
CA CYS A 62 -24.49 12.64 7.30
C CYS A 62 -24.17 11.34 8.06
N ALA A 63 -23.98 11.42 9.38
CA ALA A 63 -23.78 10.23 10.21
C ALA A 63 -24.98 9.29 10.13
N LEU A 64 -26.19 9.78 10.30
CA LEU A 64 -27.42 8.99 10.26
C LEU A 64 -27.71 8.42 8.86
N GLU A 65 -27.50 9.17 7.80
CA GLU A 65 -27.67 8.74 6.40
C GLU A 65 -26.78 7.53 6.06
N HIS A 66 -25.63 7.40 6.72
CA HIS A 66 -24.68 6.30 6.52
C HIS A 66 -24.73 5.23 7.64
N GLY A 67 -25.84 5.17 8.39
CA GLY A 67 -26.06 4.15 9.40
C GLY A 67 -25.27 4.34 10.70
N GLY A 68 -24.75 5.54 10.95
CA GLY A 68 -24.12 5.93 12.20
C GLY A 68 -25.12 6.35 13.27
N TYR A 69 -24.61 6.97 14.32
CA TYR A 69 -25.36 7.35 15.51
C TYR A 69 -25.60 8.87 15.56
N GLU A 70 -26.73 9.27 16.12
CA GLU A 70 -27.03 10.68 16.41
C GLU A 70 -26.02 11.26 17.43
N THR A 71 -25.57 10.43 18.38
CA THR A 71 -24.54 10.80 19.37
C THR A 71 -23.16 10.80 18.69
N PRO A 72 -22.49 11.95 18.57
CA PRO A 72 -21.23 12.07 17.81
C PRO A 72 -20.12 11.14 18.29
N GLU A 73 -19.99 10.99 19.60
CA GLU A 73 -18.93 10.23 20.27
C GLU A 73 -18.96 8.71 19.95
N LEU A 74 -20.13 8.20 19.50
CA LEU A 74 -20.34 6.79 19.19
C LEU A 74 -19.98 6.44 17.73
N ASN A 75 -19.68 7.43 16.89
CA ASN A 75 -19.36 7.20 15.51
C ASN A 75 -17.88 6.84 15.34
N ASP A 76 -17.60 5.66 14.82
CA ASP A 76 -16.26 5.19 14.46
C ASP A 76 -15.83 5.70 13.07
N ILE A 77 -16.79 5.90 12.17
CA ILE A 77 -16.58 6.32 10.79
C ILE A 77 -17.53 7.47 10.47
N LEU A 78 -17.02 8.49 9.75
CA LEU A 78 -17.84 9.60 9.29
C LEU A 78 -17.60 9.84 7.79
N TYR A 79 -18.68 9.79 7.02
CA TYR A 79 -18.67 9.99 5.57
C TYR A 79 -19.15 11.40 5.23
N LEU A 80 -18.23 12.24 4.79
CA LEU A 80 -18.47 13.66 4.45
C LEU A 80 -18.00 13.99 3.02
N HIS A 81 -17.95 12.98 2.16
CA HIS A 81 -17.52 13.12 0.78
C HIS A 81 -18.60 13.80 -0.09
N PHE A 82 -18.19 14.49 -1.15
CA PHE A 82 -19.08 15.16 -2.12
C PHE A 82 -20.07 16.19 -1.56
N VAL A 83 -19.80 16.77 -0.40
CA VAL A 83 -20.71 17.74 0.24
C VAL A 83 -20.42 19.18 -0.19
N GLY A 84 -19.19 19.46 -0.66
CA GLY A 84 -18.76 20.82 -1.05
C GLY A 84 -18.21 21.65 0.10
N TYR A 85 -17.74 21.03 1.17
CA TYR A 85 -17.10 21.72 2.28
C TYR A 85 -15.77 22.38 1.86
N ARG A 86 -15.51 23.58 2.37
CA ARG A 86 -14.25 24.31 2.17
C ARG A 86 -13.34 24.30 3.38
N ARG A 87 -13.88 24.08 4.57
CA ARG A 87 -13.18 24.04 5.85
C ARG A 87 -13.65 22.86 6.68
N ILE A 88 -12.74 22.32 7.49
CA ILE A 88 -13.04 21.27 8.46
C ILE A 88 -13.43 21.94 9.76
N GLU A 89 -14.67 21.77 10.21
CA GLU A 89 -15.23 22.42 11.37
C GLU A 89 -16.16 21.50 12.15
N ASN A 90 -16.41 21.82 13.43
CA ASN A 90 -17.44 21.19 14.27
C ASN A 90 -17.27 19.66 14.51
N LEU A 91 -16.04 19.15 14.39
CA LEU A 91 -15.73 17.74 14.69
C LEU A 91 -15.37 17.48 16.17
N ASP A 92 -15.41 18.51 17.04
CA ASP A 92 -14.94 18.44 18.42
C ASP A 92 -15.55 17.28 19.24
N ARG A 93 -16.82 16.96 18.96
CA ARG A 93 -17.55 15.91 19.68
C ARG A 93 -17.37 14.52 19.11
N TYR A 94 -16.76 14.38 17.94
CA TYR A 94 -16.57 13.09 17.26
C TYR A 94 -15.30 12.37 17.74
N THR A 95 -15.06 12.33 19.04
CA THR A 95 -13.81 11.84 19.66
C THR A 95 -13.55 10.35 19.45
N GLY A 96 -14.58 9.56 19.10
CA GLY A 96 -14.48 8.14 18.81
C GLY A 96 -14.03 7.79 17.40
N LEU A 97 -13.90 8.80 16.49
CA LEU A 97 -13.62 8.53 15.08
C LEU A 97 -12.30 7.78 14.84
N LYS A 98 -12.40 6.72 14.05
CA LYS A 98 -11.28 5.92 13.54
C LYS A 98 -11.05 6.14 12.05
N ALA A 99 -12.09 6.46 11.28
CA ALA A 99 -11.99 6.79 9.87
C ALA A 99 -12.82 8.03 9.50
N LEU A 100 -12.21 8.93 8.72
CA LEU A 100 -12.82 10.19 8.29
C LEU A 100 -12.69 10.32 6.77
N HIS A 101 -13.84 10.39 6.08
CA HIS A 101 -13.93 10.55 4.65
C HIS A 101 -14.35 11.99 4.31
N LEU A 102 -13.40 12.76 3.78
CA LEU A 102 -13.56 14.16 3.37
C LEU A 102 -13.23 14.36 1.89
N ASP A 103 -13.18 13.27 1.14
CA ASP A 103 -12.81 13.30 -0.27
C ASP A 103 -13.83 14.05 -1.14
N SER A 104 -13.35 14.55 -2.28
CA SER A 104 -14.19 15.23 -3.27
C SER A 104 -14.98 16.43 -2.70
N ASN A 105 -14.27 17.25 -1.92
CA ASN A 105 -14.74 18.52 -1.38
C ASN A 105 -13.93 19.69 -1.96
N GLY A 106 -14.07 20.89 -1.38
CA GLY A 106 -13.31 22.08 -1.75
C GLY A 106 -12.31 22.51 -0.67
N LEU A 107 -11.76 21.58 0.12
CA LEU A 107 -10.87 21.87 1.24
C LEU A 107 -9.53 22.45 0.77
N PHE A 108 -9.10 23.59 1.35
CA PHE A 108 -7.81 24.21 1.06
C PHE A 108 -6.73 23.86 2.08
N SER A 109 -7.11 23.54 3.31
CA SER A 109 -6.21 23.19 4.41
C SER A 109 -6.75 22.01 5.22
N ILE A 110 -5.84 21.34 5.94
CA ILE A 110 -6.17 20.34 6.94
C ILE A 110 -6.11 21.02 8.29
N GLU A 111 -7.23 21.11 8.97
CA GLU A 111 -7.35 21.83 10.23
C GLU A 111 -8.35 21.15 11.17
N ASN A 112 -8.31 21.50 12.46
CA ASN A 112 -9.28 21.06 13.46
C ASN A 112 -9.40 19.53 13.65
N LEU A 113 -8.31 18.78 13.42
CA LEU A 113 -8.27 17.32 13.60
C LEU A 113 -7.45 16.85 14.80
N SER A 114 -6.62 17.71 15.40
CA SER A 114 -5.63 17.34 16.41
C SER A 114 -6.21 16.68 17.68
N HIS A 115 -7.49 16.87 17.96
CA HIS A 115 -8.21 16.27 19.10
C HIS A 115 -8.72 14.84 18.81
N LEU A 116 -8.80 14.43 17.54
CA LEU A 116 -9.33 13.13 17.12
C LEU A 116 -8.28 12.00 17.27
N LYS A 117 -7.89 11.72 18.50
CA LYS A 117 -6.75 10.82 18.84
C LYS A 117 -6.92 9.38 18.41
N GLN A 118 -8.15 8.93 18.10
CA GLN A 118 -8.41 7.56 17.65
C GLN A 118 -8.35 7.38 16.14
N LEU A 119 -8.16 8.48 15.35
CA LEU A 119 -8.09 8.39 13.90
C LEU A 119 -6.96 7.47 13.43
N ARG A 120 -7.35 6.55 12.55
CA ARG A 120 -6.45 5.60 11.87
C ARG A 120 -6.37 5.84 10.38
N CYS A 121 -7.47 6.31 9.79
CA CYS A 121 -7.56 6.56 8.35
C CYS A 121 -8.18 7.92 8.08
N ILE A 122 -7.55 8.70 7.19
CA ILE A 122 -8.10 9.97 6.69
C ILE A 122 -8.04 9.95 5.16
N PHE A 123 -9.18 10.23 4.53
CA PHE A 123 -9.34 10.32 3.10
C PHE A 123 -9.65 11.75 2.68
N LEU A 124 -8.69 12.41 2.05
CA LEU A 124 -8.72 13.81 1.63
C LEU A 124 -8.48 13.98 0.12
N GLN A 125 -8.60 12.88 -0.65
CA GLN A 125 -8.36 12.92 -2.08
C GLN A 125 -9.37 13.84 -2.80
N LYS A 126 -8.95 14.42 -3.94
CA LYS A 126 -9.75 15.32 -4.76
C LYS A 126 -10.25 16.55 -4.01
N ASN A 127 -9.32 17.26 -3.35
CA ASN A 127 -9.52 18.54 -2.71
C ASN A 127 -8.58 19.60 -3.33
N LEU A 128 -8.44 20.74 -2.69
CA LEU A 128 -7.60 21.86 -3.15
C LEU A 128 -6.41 22.12 -2.20
N ILE A 129 -6.01 21.11 -1.43
CA ILE A 129 -4.98 21.20 -0.40
C ILE A 129 -3.61 21.43 -1.04
N SER A 130 -2.91 22.47 -0.59
CA SER A 130 -1.57 22.83 -1.09
C SER A 130 -0.44 22.55 -0.11
N SER A 131 -0.73 22.45 1.18
CA SER A 131 0.24 22.16 2.24
C SER A 131 -0.24 21.04 3.15
N ILE A 132 0.72 20.24 3.66
CA ILE A 132 0.43 19.19 4.65
C ILE A 132 0.72 19.79 6.02
N GLU A 133 -0.34 20.09 6.75
CA GLU A 133 -0.32 20.66 8.10
C GLU A 133 -1.53 20.19 8.90
N GLY A 134 -1.63 20.52 10.19
CA GLY A 134 -2.81 20.22 11.01
C GLY A 134 -2.99 18.75 11.40
N LEU A 135 -2.00 17.91 11.19
CA LEU A 135 -2.02 16.47 11.51
C LEU A 135 -1.32 16.14 12.84
N ALA A 136 -0.72 17.13 13.50
CA ALA A 136 0.03 16.92 14.73
C ALA A 136 -0.82 16.26 15.82
N GLY A 137 -0.24 15.23 16.47
CA GLY A 137 -0.89 14.51 17.57
C GLY A 137 -1.90 13.46 17.14
N LEU A 138 -1.97 13.13 15.84
CA LEU A 138 -2.71 11.96 15.34
C LEU A 138 -1.84 10.70 15.38
N ASP A 139 -1.39 10.32 16.57
CA ASP A 139 -0.36 9.28 16.78
C ASP A 139 -0.79 7.90 16.29
N ASN A 140 -2.10 7.65 16.16
CA ASN A 140 -2.67 6.39 15.68
C ASN A 140 -2.95 6.38 14.18
N LEU A 141 -2.64 7.46 13.43
CA LEU A 141 -2.91 7.55 12.01
C LEU A 141 -2.01 6.57 11.23
N VAL A 142 -2.63 5.63 10.54
CA VAL A 142 -1.96 4.57 9.76
C VAL A 142 -2.02 4.86 8.27
N GLN A 143 -3.14 5.41 7.80
CA GLN A 143 -3.39 5.66 6.38
C GLN A 143 -3.84 7.09 6.13
N LEU A 144 -3.19 7.76 5.17
CA LEU A 144 -3.52 9.09 4.71
C LEU A 144 -3.58 9.11 3.19
N ASP A 145 -4.73 9.48 2.64
CA ASP A 145 -4.90 9.71 1.21
C ASP A 145 -5.07 11.19 0.91
N LEU A 146 -4.09 11.76 0.23
CA LEU A 146 -4.01 13.14 -0.23
C LEU A 146 -3.93 13.22 -1.77
N SER A 147 -4.29 12.16 -2.48
CA SER A 147 -4.20 12.15 -3.95
C SER A 147 -5.13 13.19 -4.59
N TYR A 148 -4.78 13.63 -5.80
CA TYR A 148 -5.54 14.65 -6.53
C TYR A 148 -5.74 15.95 -5.73
N ASN A 149 -4.65 16.48 -5.19
CA ASN A 149 -4.58 17.78 -4.52
C ASN A 149 -3.57 18.70 -5.24
N ARG A 150 -3.08 19.73 -4.56
CA ARG A 150 -2.15 20.74 -5.11
C ARG A 150 -0.86 20.82 -4.32
N ILE A 151 -0.44 19.72 -3.70
CA ILE A 151 0.73 19.68 -2.81
C ILE A 151 2.00 19.77 -3.65
N GLU A 152 2.82 20.80 -3.36
CA GLU A 152 4.10 21.04 -4.04
C GLU A 152 5.28 20.48 -3.25
N THR A 153 5.17 20.45 -1.92
CA THR A 153 6.24 19.96 -1.04
C THR A 153 5.68 19.18 0.14
N VAL A 154 6.42 18.16 0.55
CA VAL A 154 6.17 17.41 1.80
C VAL A 154 7.16 17.93 2.83
N GLY A 155 6.64 18.69 3.80
CA GLY A 155 7.40 19.18 4.94
C GLY A 155 7.67 18.09 5.98
N ASP A 156 8.06 18.52 7.16
CA ASP A 156 8.39 17.64 8.31
C ASP A 156 7.17 17.22 9.14
N GLU A 157 5.97 17.70 8.81
CA GLU A 157 4.75 17.42 9.58
C GLU A 157 4.44 15.93 9.68
N LEU A 158 4.67 15.18 8.59
CA LEU A 158 4.44 13.73 8.55
C LEU A 158 5.40 12.93 9.44
N SER A 159 6.56 13.49 9.80
CA SER A 159 7.52 12.86 10.73
C SER A 159 6.94 12.69 12.13
N ARG A 160 5.95 13.53 12.47
CA ARG A 160 5.25 13.53 13.76
C ARG A 160 4.15 12.47 13.85
N LEU A 161 3.98 11.65 12.82
CA LEU A 161 2.98 10.58 12.74
C LEU A 161 3.68 9.20 12.89
N PRO A 162 3.85 8.71 14.11
CA PRO A 162 4.68 7.52 14.36
C PRO A 162 4.11 6.24 13.78
N SER A 163 2.80 6.19 13.52
CA SER A 163 2.10 5.00 13.01
C SER A 163 1.83 5.05 11.50
N LEU A 164 2.17 6.14 10.79
CA LEU A 164 1.84 6.33 9.39
C LEU A 164 2.57 5.29 8.51
N ALA A 165 1.81 4.34 7.99
CA ALA A 165 2.32 3.24 7.18
C ALA A 165 2.00 3.39 5.69
N THR A 166 0.85 4.00 5.36
CA THR A 166 0.38 4.15 3.97
C THR A 166 0.09 5.62 3.68
N LEU A 167 0.76 6.15 2.66
CA LEU A 167 0.60 7.53 2.19
C LEU A 167 0.35 7.54 0.69
N ASN A 168 -0.74 8.18 0.27
CA ASN A 168 -1.05 8.42 -1.12
C ASN A 168 -0.94 9.91 -1.46
N LEU A 169 0.02 10.26 -2.31
CA LEU A 169 0.29 11.60 -2.83
C LEU A 169 0.16 11.64 -4.36
N ALA A 170 -0.53 10.67 -4.96
CA ALA A 170 -0.69 10.63 -6.42
C ALA A 170 -1.40 11.87 -6.96
N LYS A 171 -1.01 12.30 -8.18
CA LYS A 171 -1.67 13.43 -8.84
C LYS A 171 -1.65 14.73 -8.00
N ASN A 172 -0.45 15.08 -7.53
CA ASN A 172 -0.11 16.34 -6.89
C ASN A 172 0.90 17.13 -7.74
N ALA A 173 1.51 18.15 -7.18
CA ALA A 173 2.46 19.04 -7.89
C ALA A 173 3.92 18.87 -7.42
N LEU A 174 4.27 17.71 -6.86
CA LEU A 174 5.64 17.40 -6.40
C LEU A 174 6.60 17.38 -7.60
N SER A 175 7.73 18.09 -7.53
CA SER A 175 8.59 18.34 -8.71
C SER A 175 10.03 17.83 -8.60
N SER A 176 10.55 17.64 -7.40
CA SER A 176 11.96 17.31 -7.19
C SER A 176 12.18 16.36 -5.99
N GLY A 177 13.42 15.90 -5.80
CA GLY A 177 13.82 15.18 -4.59
C GLY A 177 13.62 15.98 -3.31
N ASP A 178 13.86 17.30 -3.38
CA ASP A 178 13.65 18.19 -2.22
C ASP A 178 12.17 18.30 -1.84
N SER A 179 11.27 18.24 -2.83
CA SER A 179 9.83 18.29 -2.57
C SER A 179 9.31 17.10 -1.76
N ILE A 180 10.04 15.99 -1.72
CA ILE A 180 9.71 14.77 -0.96
C ILE A 180 10.72 14.48 0.18
N ALA A 181 11.64 15.38 0.46
CA ALA A 181 12.71 15.17 1.45
C ALA A 181 12.18 14.88 2.86
N GLY A 182 11.06 15.51 3.25
CA GLY A 182 10.41 15.29 4.55
C GLY A 182 9.94 13.85 4.79
N LEU A 183 9.77 13.05 3.74
CA LEU A 183 9.40 11.64 3.88
C LEU A 183 10.51 10.78 4.50
N SER A 184 11.77 11.25 4.49
CA SER A 184 12.90 10.53 5.10
C SER A 184 12.74 10.31 6.61
N GLU A 185 12.01 11.19 7.25
CA GLU A 185 11.76 11.16 8.70
C GLU A 185 10.56 10.30 9.10
N CYS A 186 9.80 9.78 8.10
CA CYS A 186 8.62 8.95 8.35
C CYS A 186 9.02 7.50 8.69
N CYS A 187 9.29 7.25 9.96
CA CYS A 187 9.88 5.99 10.44
C CYS A 187 9.03 4.73 10.22
N SER A 188 7.72 4.84 9.96
CA SER A 188 6.81 3.70 9.80
C SER A 188 6.29 3.54 8.37
N LEU A 189 6.68 4.41 7.45
CA LEU A 189 6.17 4.42 6.09
C LEU A 189 6.62 3.19 5.29
N THR A 190 5.65 2.37 4.88
CA THR A 190 5.88 1.13 4.13
C THR A 190 5.28 1.16 2.74
N SER A 191 4.24 1.96 2.51
CA SER A 191 3.56 2.09 1.23
C SER A 191 3.41 3.56 0.84
N LEU A 192 3.92 3.92 -0.34
CA LEU A 192 3.92 5.28 -0.86
C LEU A 192 3.46 5.29 -2.32
N ASP A 193 2.47 6.13 -2.62
CA ASP A 193 2.06 6.40 -4.00
C ASP A 193 2.38 7.85 -4.38
N LEU A 194 3.25 8.02 -5.37
CA LEU A 194 3.68 9.28 -5.97
C LEU A 194 3.27 9.38 -7.46
N THR A 195 2.39 8.48 -7.92
CA THR A 195 1.97 8.39 -9.33
C THR A 195 1.48 9.73 -9.87
N GLY A 196 1.94 10.08 -11.08
CA GLY A 196 1.40 11.24 -11.81
C GLY A 196 1.68 12.59 -11.17
N ASN A 197 2.82 12.72 -10.52
CA ASN A 197 3.41 13.98 -10.12
C ASN A 197 4.36 14.51 -11.21
N ASN A 198 5.15 15.51 -10.89
CA ASN A 198 6.14 16.12 -11.82
C ASN A 198 7.58 15.88 -11.36
N LEU A 199 7.83 14.77 -10.66
CA LEU A 199 9.15 14.46 -10.10
C LEU A 199 10.20 14.26 -11.20
N ALA A 200 11.26 15.06 -11.16
CA ALA A 200 12.36 15.05 -12.11
C ALA A 200 13.73 15.16 -11.41
N GLY A 201 14.80 14.77 -12.12
CA GLY A 201 16.18 14.92 -11.67
C GLY A 201 16.67 13.81 -10.73
N ASP A 202 18.00 13.77 -10.56
CA ASP A 202 18.70 12.71 -9.83
C ASP A 202 18.44 12.70 -8.31
N GLY A 203 18.00 13.83 -7.73
CA GLY A 203 17.68 13.96 -6.31
C GLY A 203 16.51 13.08 -5.84
N VAL A 204 15.61 12.71 -6.76
CA VAL A 204 14.43 11.88 -6.42
C VAL A 204 14.83 10.52 -5.86
N LEU A 205 15.74 9.81 -6.53
CA LEU A 205 16.22 8.52 -6.03
C LEU A 205 16.91 8.64 -4.68
N SER A 206 17.73 9.69 -4.51
CA SER A 206 18.43 9.97 -3.25
C SER A 206 17.47 10.22 -2.08
N ALA A 207 16.36 10.92 -2.32
CA ALA A 207 15.32 11.14 -1.32
C ALA A 207 14.57 9.82 -0.97
N LEU A 208 14.22 9.02 -1.99
CA LEU A 208 13.52 7.74 -1.78
C LEU A 208 14.34 6.74 -0.98
N VAL A 209 15.65 6.66 -1.19
CA VAL A 209 16.57 5.73 -0.49
C VAL A 209 16.59 5.98 1.01
N ARG A 210 16.32 7.21 1.45
CA ARG A 210 16.25 7.56 2.88
C ARG A 210 15.02 6.98 3.58
N ILE A 211 13.98 6.58 2.84
CA ILE A 211 12.78 5.96 3.41
C ILE A 211 13.04 4.47 3.63
N THR A 212 13.69 4.14 4.73
CA THR A 212 14.32 2.84 4.97
C THR A 212 13.36 1.65 5.07
N LYS A 213 12.08 1.87 5.43
CA LYS A 213 11.07 0.81 5.58
C LYS A 213 10.16 0.64 4.37
N LEU A 214 10.41 1.37 3.28
CA LEU A 214 9.56 1.34 2.11
C LEU A 214 9.54 -0.04 1.44
N ARG A 215 8.35 -0.60 1.30
CA ARG A 215 8.10 -1.92 0.66
C ARG A 215 7.31 -1.81 -0.63
N SER A 216 6.44 -0.82 -0.73
CA SER A 216 5.60 -0.58 -1.90
C SER A 216 5.77 0.87 -2.34
N LEU A 217 6.18 1.06 -3.59
CA LEU A 217 6.31 2.36 -4.25
C LEU A 217 5.55 2.33 -5.57
N ALA A 218 4.65 3.28 -5.76
CA ALA A 218 4.11 3.63 -7.07
C ALA A 218 4.63 5.02 -7.46
N ILE A 219 5.25 5.16 -8.62
CA ILE A 219 5.91 6.40 -9.08
C ILE A 219 5.74 6.63 -10.58
N LYS A 220 4.99 5.75 -11.25
CA LYS A 220 4.71 5.89 -12.69
C LYS A 220 4.14 7.26 -13.03
N ASP A 221 4.22 7.64 -14.29
CA ASP A 221 3.74 8.93 -14.80
C ASP A 221 4.45 10.15 -14.18
N ASN A 222 5.73 9.98 -13.78
CA ASN A 222 6.65 11.05 -13.42
C ASN A 222 7.77 11.16 -14.47
N PRO A 223 8.30 12.36 -14.74
CA PRO A 223 9.42 12.56 -15.66
C PRO A 223 10.63 11.69 -15.33
N VAL A 224 11.01 11.59 -14.06
CA VAL A 224 12.19 10.82 -13.60
C VAL A 224 12.18 9.36 -14.07
N VAL A 225 11.02 8.74 -14.22
CA VAL A 225 10.89 7.33 -14.64
C VAL A 225 11.32 7.15 -16.10
N LYS A 226 11.11 8.19 -16.93
CA LYS A 226 11.47 8.19 -18.36
C LYS A 226 12.89 8.73 -18.61
N GLU A 227 13.30 9.73 -17.86
CA GLU A 227 14.56 10.46 -18.04
C GLU A 227 15.75 9.70 -17.45
N ALA A 228 15.59 9.09 -16.29
CA ALA A 228 16.68 8.38 -15.65
C ALA A 228 16.89 7.00 -16.27
N SER A 229 18.06 6.83 -16.92
CA SER A 229 18.46 5.53 -17.46
C SER A 229 18.39 4.44 -16.40
N GLN A 230 17.64 3.37 -16.70
CA GLN A 230 17.50 2.20 -15.81
C GLN A 230 16.93 2.52 -14.42
N PHE A 231 16.01 3.49 -14.32
CA PHE A 231 15.43 3.95 -13.07
C PHE A 231 14.91 2.79 -12.20
N ARG A 232 14.14 1.86 -12.78
CA ARG A 232 13.65 0.67 -12.05
C ARG A 232 14.80 -0.16 -11.45
N LYS A 233 15.86 -0.43 -12.22
CA LYS A 233 17.03 -1.18 -11.73
C LYS A 233 17.70 -0.46 -10.55
N LYS A 234 17.93 0.85 -10.68
CA LYS A 234 18.52 1.68 -9.64
C LYS A 234 17.67 1.68 -8.36
N CYS A 235 16.34 1.81 -8.48
CA CYS A 235 15.44 1.75 -7.33
C CYS A 235 15.52 0.40 -6.61
N ILE A 236 15.39 -0.72 -7.34
CA ILE A 236 15.38 -2.07 -6.73
C ILE A 236 16.72 -2.38 -6.06
N THR A 237 17.84 -1.94 -6.64
CA THR A 237 19.17 -2.18 -6.07
C THR A 237 19.52 -1.28 -4.90
N SER A 238 18.85 -0.14 -4.75
CA SER A 238 19.09 0.84 -3.69
C SER A 238 18.10 0.75 -2.53
N LEU A 239 16.86 0.32 -2.79
CA LEU A 239 15.78 0.17 -1.82
C LEU A 239 15.66 -1.33 -1.43
N ASN A 240 16.45 -1.77 -0.47
CA ASN A 240 16.62 -3.19 -0.12
C ASN A 240 15.32 -3.90 0.32
N ASN A 241 14.33 -3.16 0.86
CA ASN A 241 13.08 -3.70 1.36
C ASN A 241 11.94 -3.66 0.33
N LEU A 242 12.20 -3.12 -0.87
CA LEU A 242 11.17 -2.90 -1.88
C LEU A 242 10.70 -4.23 -2.48
N CYS A 243 9.39 -4.47 -2.41
CA CYS A 243 8.73 -5.66 -2.97
C CYS A 243 7.82 -5.31 -4.16
N TYR A 244 7.44 -4.02 -4.30
CA TYR A 244 6.57 -3.53 -5.35
C TYR A 244 7.07 -2.16 -5.85
N LEU A 245 7.24 -2.01 -7.16
CA LEU A 245 7.58 -0.76 -7.84
C LEU A 245 6.76 -0.67 -9.12
N ASP A 246 5.63 0.05 -9.06
CA ASP A 246 4.60 0.11 -10.11
C ASP A 246 4.04 -1.26 -10.55
N THR A 247 4.84 -2.29 -10.44
CA THR A 247 4.53 -3.71 -10.67
C THR A 247 5.24 -4.56 -9.61
N PRO A 248 4.77 -5.78 -9.33
CA PRO A 248 5.46 -6.68 -8.41
C PRO A 248 6.93 -6.90 -8.82
N ILE A 249 7.80 -6.97 -7.82
CA ILE A 249 9.21 -7.32 -8.01
C ILE A 249 9.35 -8.79 -7.68
N PHE A 250 9.65 -9.59 -8.71
CA PHE A 250 9.80 -11.03 -8.55
C PHE A 250 11.20 -11.38 -8.01
N GLU A 251 11.31 -12.52 -7.33
CA GLU A 251 12.56 -13.01 -6.76
C GLU A 251 13.69 -13.10 -7.80
N ILE A 252 13.39 -13.62 -8.99
CA ILE A 252 14.37 -13.70 -10.10
C ILE A 252 14.88 -12.32 -10.53
N GLU A 253 14.04 -11.29 -10.46
CA GLU A 253 14.45 -9.92 -10.76
C GLU A 253 15.40 -9.41 -9.67
N GLN A 254 15.08 -9.65 -8.39
CA GLN A 254 15.94 -9.24 -7.28
C GLN A 254 17.29 -9.94 -7.32
N VAL A 255 17.31 -11.25 -7.53
CA VAL A 255 18.55 -12.06 -7.64
C VAL A 255 19.41 -11.57 -8.80
N GLY A 256 18.82 -11.37 -9.97
CA GLY A 256 19.52 -10.85 -11.14
C GLY A 256 20.11 -9.47 -10.91
N LEU A 257 19.35 -8.54 -10.30
CA LEU A 257 19.80 -7.17 -10.09
C LEU A 257 20.87 -7.04 -8.99
N ARG A 258 20.83 -7.91 -7.96
CA ARG A 258 21.94 -7.98 -6.99
C ARG A 258 23.24 -8.37 -7.66
N ALA A 259 23.21 -9.42 -8.48
CA ALA A 259 24.39 -9.86 -9.24
C ALA A 259 24.86 -8.79 -10.26
N TRP A 260 23.92 -8.10 -10.90
CA TRP A 260 24.24 -7.00 -11.81
C TRP A 260 25.01 -5.87 -11.12
N LYS A 261 24.68 -5.54 -9.88
CA LYS A 261 25.37 -4.51 -9.10
C LYS A 261 26.84 -4.86 -8.84
N GLU A 262 27.16 -6.16 -8.71
CA GLU A 262 28.49 -6.66 -8.40
C GLU A 262 29.34 -6.93 -9.63
N GLY A 263 28.75 -7.48 -10.70
CA GLY A 263 29.49 -7.98 -11.86
C GLY A 263 28.87 -7.65 -13.24
N GLY A 264 27.91 -6.69 -13.30
CA GLY A 264 27.33 -6.25 -14.56
C GLY A 264 26.39 -7.26 -15.21
N ILE A 265 26.20 -7.12 -16.53
CA ILE A 265 25.20 -7.87 -17.31
C ILE A 265 25.46 -9.39 -17.33
N GLU A 266 26.74 -9.81 -17.36
CA GLU A 266 27.07 -11.23 -17.37
C GLU A 266 26.75 -11.91 -16.06
N ALA A 267 27.08 -11.26 -14.93
CA ALA A 267 26.71 -11.76 -13.60
C ALA A 267 25.18 -11.83 -13.41
N GLU A 268 24.43 -10.84 -13.92
CA GLU A 268 22.96 -10.88 -13.92
C GLU A 268 22.44 -12.11 -14.65
N ARG A 269 22.97 -12.37 -15.85
CA ARG A 269 22.56 -13.51 -16.68
C ARG A 269 22.86 -14.85 -16.00
N GLU A 270 24.05 -14.98 -15.45
CA GLU A 270 24.46 -16.21 -14.74
C GLU A 270 23.58 -16.45 -13.50
N ALA A 271 23.33 -15.43 -12.70
CA ALA A 271 22.50 -15.52 -11.51
C ALA A 271 21.06 -15.93 -11.86
N ARG A 272 20.47 -15.39 -12.92
CA ARG A 272 19.14 -15.78 -13.40
C ARG A 272 19.09 -17.22 -13.88
N ASN A 273 20.13 -17.69 -14.59
CA ASN A 273 20.22 -19.08 -15.04
C ASN A 273 20.30 -20.04 -13.84
N LYS A 274 21.18 -19.77 -12.86
CA LYS A 274 21.27 -20.55 -11.63
C LYS A 274 19.96 -20.59 -10.86
N TRP A 275 19.24 -19.47 -10.79
CA TRP A 275 17.92 -19.43 -10.15
C TRP A 275 16.91 -20.32 -10.86
N HIS A 276 16.87 -20.30 -12.21
CA HIS A 276 15.98 -21.17 -13.00
C HIS A 276 16.32 -22.65 -12.82
N GLU A 277 17.60 -23.02 -12.80
CA GLU A 277 18.04 -24.38 -12.56
C GLU A 277 17.63 -24.86 -11.17
N HIS A 278 17.86 -24.02 -10.14
CA HIS A 278 17.49 -24.34 -8.78
C HIS A 278 15.95 -24.47 -8.62
N LYS A 279 15.19 -23.60 -9.28
CA LYS A 279 13.72 -23.66 -9.25
C LYS A 279 13.19 -24.95 -9.90
N LYS A 280 13.73 -25.32 -11.07
CA LYS A 280 13.36 -26.57 -11.74
C LYS A 280 13.68 -27.79 -10.89
N GLU A 281 14.85 -27.81 -10.25
CA GLU A 281 15.24 -28.92 -9.37
C GLU A 281 14.33 -28.98 -8.14
N LYS A 282 13.98 -27.84 -7.54
CA LYS A 282 13.01 -27.78 -6.45
C LYS A 282 11.64 -28.35 -6.85
N GLU A 283 11.11 -27.90 -7.98
CA GLU A 283 9.82 -28.38 -8.51
C GLU A 283 9.84 -29.88 -8.80
N ARG A 284 10.97 -30.40 -9.35
CA ARG A 284 11.17 -31.83 -9.58
C ARG A 284 11.12 -32.61 -8.26
N LEU A 285 11.84 -32.16 -7.25
CA LEU A 285 11.89 -32.81 -5.94
C LEU A 285 10.54 -32.76 -5.21
N GLU A 286 9.81 -31.63 -5.29
CA GLU A 286 8.47 -31.52 -4.74
C GLU A 286 7.49 -32.51 -5.41
N LEU A 287 7.59 -32.67 -6.73
CA LEU A 287 6.80 -33.65 -7.47
C LEU A 287 7.15 -35.08 -7.06
N GLU A 288 8.45 -35.42 -6.92
CA GLU A 288 8.90 -36.72 -6.43
C GLU A 288 8.36 -37.02 -5.02
N VAL A 289 8.42 -36.05 -4.12
CA VAL A 289 7.86 -36.17 -2.76
C VAL A 289 6.34 -36.38 -2.82
N SER A 290 5.64 -35.64 -3.65
CA SER A 290 4.19 -35.79 -3.83
C SER A 290 3.82 -37.18 -4.33
N ILE A 291 4.54 -37.69 -5.34
CA ILE A 291 4.34 -39.04 -5.89
C ILE A 291 4.60 -40.10 -4.80
N LEU A 292 5.65 -39.95 -4.01
CA LEU A 292 5.99 -40.90 -2.94
C LEU A 292 4.97 -40.91 -1.81
N ASN A 293 4.43 -39.74 -1.45
CA ASN A 293 3.36 -39.64 -0.47
C ASN A 293 2.08 -40.35 -0.95
N VAL A 294 1.73 -40.20 -2.22
CA VAL A 294 0.58 -40.91 -2.83
C VAL A 294 0.80 -42.42 -2.87
N LEU A 295 2.04 -42.89 -3.12
CA LEU A 295 2.36 -44.31 -3.23
C LEU A 295 2.66 -44.99 -1.89
N ASN A 296 2.64 -44.28 -0.76
CA ASN A 296 2.99 -44.83 0.59
C ASN A 296 4.35 -45.55 0.63
N ALA A 297 5.33 -45.06 -0.12
CA ALA A 297 6.58 -45.79 -0.37
C ALA A 297 7.59 -45.65 0.80
N PRO A 298 8.28 -46.73 1.20
CA PRO A 298 9.25 -46.74 2.31
C PRO A 298 10.50 -45.87 2.10
N TYR A 299 10.69 -45.33 0.89
CA TYR A 299 11.86 -44.50 0.51
C TYR A 299 11.68 -42.99 0.74
N ALA A 300 10.55 -42.52 1.25
CA ALA A 300 10.28 -41.12 1.51
C ALA A 300 11.38 -40.46 2.37
N ARG A 301 11.93 -41.17 3.36
CA ARG A 301 13.00 -40.66 4.25
C ARG A 301 14.29 -40.25 3.54
N VAL A 302 14.67 -40.94 2.47
CA VAL A 302 15.90 -40.65 1.71
C VAL A 302 15.75 -39.36 0.90
N ILE A 303 14.58 -39.12 0.36
CA ILE A 303 14.29 -37.91 -0.43
C ILE A 303 14.12 -36.70 0.49
N TYR A 304 13.46 -36.86 1.64
CA TYR A 304 13.41 -35.80 2.68
C TYR A 304 14.82 -35.37 3.12
N SER A 305 15.77 -36.29 3.29
CA SER A 305 17.15 -35.93 3.65
C SER A 305 17.88 -35.14 2.57
N ARG A 306 17.61 -35.41 1.29
CA ARG A 306 18.16 -34.64 0.16
C ARG A 306 17.56 -33.23 0.06
N LEU A 307 16.26 -33.08 0.30
CA LEU A 307 15.60 -31.77 0.31
C LEU A 307 16.15 -30.90 1.45
N PHE A 308 16.34 -31.46 2.64
CA PHE A 308 16.95 -30.74 3.77
C PHE A 308 18.39 -30.32 3.51
N SER A 309 19.20 -31.15 2.83
CA SER A 309 20.58 -30.81 2.50
C SER A 309 20.70 -29.75 1.41
N SER A 310 19.68 -29.57 0.58
CA SER A 310 19.61 -28.50 -0.44
C SER A 310 19.02 -27.17 0.07
N GLY A 311 18.70 -27.06 1.37
CA GLY A 311 18.16 -25.84 1.97
C GLY A 311 16.68 -25.59 1.69
N ILE A 312 15.95 -26.54 1.12
CA ILE A 312 14.53 -26.42 0.82
C ILE A 312 13.74 -26.79 2.09
N GLN A 313 13.01 -25.84 2.65
CA GLN A 313 12.07 -26.10 3.74
C GLN A 313 10.73 -26.56 3.15
N ILE A 314 10.33 -27.77 3.47
CA ILE A 314 8.99 -28.28 3.17
C ILE A 314 8.12 -28.00 4.39
N VAL A 315 7.06 -27.23 4.20
CA VAL A 315 6.02 -27.02 5.19
C VAL A 315 4.87 -27.95 4.81
N ASP A 316 4.59 -28.93 5.65
CA ASP A 316 3.40 -29.76 5.51
C ASP A 316 2.16 -28.88 5.64
N GLY A 317 1.08 -29.24 4.95
CA GLY A 317 -0.17 -28.47 4.88
C GLY A 317 -0.83 -28.12 6.23
N GLU A 318 -0.24 -28.53 7.38
CA GLU A 318 -0.68 -28.19 8.74
C GLU A 318 0.23 -27.21 9.48
N GLY A 319 1.29 -26.67 8.85
CA GLY A 319 2.15 -25.64 9.46
C GLY A 319 3.01 -26.11 10.64
N LYS A 320 3.15 -27.42 10.88
CA LYS A 320 3.99 -27.98 11.93
C LYS A 320 5.28 -28.55 11.33
N GLY A 321 6.39 -27.90 11.60
CA GLY A 321 7.72 -28.43 11.28
C GLY A 321 7.97 -29.76 12.01
N PRO A 322 8.86 -30.64 11.47
CA PRO A 322 9.11 -31.97 12.04
C PRO A 322 9.65 -31.86 13.48
N THR A 323 8.92 -32.43 14.41
CA THR A 323 9.35 -32.56 15.81
C THR A 323 10.59 -33.46 15.87
N ARG A 324 11.71 -32.93 16.36
CA ARG A 324 12.88 -33.73 16.72
C ARG A 324 12.50 -34.73 17.80
N GLN A 325 12.32 -36.00 17.42
CA GLN A 325 12.38 -37.07 18.41
C GLN A 325 13.82 -37.19 18.89
N LYS A 326 14.04 -36.92 20.20
CA LYS A 326 15.28 -37.23 20.89
C LYS A 326 15.48 -38.74 20.81
N ALA A 327 16.59 -39.18 20.22
CA ALA A 327 17.06 -40.54 20.36
C ALA A 327 17.52 -40.72 21.83
N ASP A 328 16.90 -41.65 22.56
CA ASP A 328 17.41 -42.10 23.83
C ASP A 328 18.70 -42.90 23.61
N PRO A 329 19.73 -42.71 24.43
CA PRO A 329 20.95 -43.52 24.38
C PRO A 329 20.73 -44.83 25.12
N ALA A 330 20.94 -45.94 24.41
CA ALA A 330 21.20 -47.25 24.97
C ALA A 330 22.52 -47.76 24.44
#